data_be9aa326ffff9b5efccddd18507f35ff
#
_entry.id   be9aa326ffff9b5efccddd18507f35ff
#
_cell.length_a   1.000
_cell.length_b   1.000
_cell.length_c   1.000
_cell.angle_alpha   90.00
_cell.angle_beta   90.00
_cell.angle_gamma   90.00
#
_symmetry.space_group_name_H-M   'P 1'
#
loop_
_entity.id
_entity.type
_entity.pdbx_description
1 polymer ?
#
loop_
_entity_poly.entity_id
_entity_poly.type
_entity_poly.pdbx_seq_one_letter_code
_entity_poly.pdbx_strand_id
1 'polypeptide(L)'
;MSHSTVLCDPDALDREAALLYERAAREAAPAPAPAPAPAPAPEAWRGLLSVPVDRLVAQALDALPPAPPAERPLPGRIGALLPDRLHAWRRVGRPDLLPSAHLGHARRVLVEWGWQNTPYKLRDARGARCVCGALLAAHRLGHGSAATMNEAGAWIMTELRSRGWHGLIGPWNRAPGRTAEDALGLLDATIRRAALAGR
;
A
#
# COMPACT_ATOMS: atom_id res chain seq x y z
N MET A 1 5.78 30.76 34.77
CA MET A 1 6.26 29.71 33.86
C MET A 1 5.25 29.63 32.72
N SER A 2 5.54 30.31 31.60
CA SER A 2 4.60 30.44 30.47
C SER A 2 4.80 29.25 29.53
N HIS A 3 3.81 28.38 29.42
CA HIS A 3 3.77 27.34 28.42
C HIS A 3 3.41 27.98 27.07
N SER A 4 4.43 28.17 26.19
CA SER A 4 4.20 28.49 24.79
C SER A 4 3.58 27.27 24.14
N THR A 5 2.28 27.33 23.89
CA THR A 5 1.58 26.41 23.00
C THR A 5 2.06 26.71 21.57
N VAL A 6 2.93 25.89 21.03
CA VAL A 6 3.27 25.94 19.61
C VAL A 6 2.01 25.51 18.86
N LEU A 7 1.21 26.48 18.42
CA LEU A 7 0.15 26.27 17.45
C LEU A 7 0.85 25.79 16.15
N CYS A 8 0.67 24.53 15.80
CA CYS A 8 1.06 24.04 14.49
C CYS A 8 0.26 24.83 13.45
N ASP A 9 0.94 25.74 12.76
CA ASP A 9 0.38 26.49 11.64
C ASP A 9 0.04 25.47 10.51
N PRO A 10 -1.27 25.32 10.16
CA PRO A 10 -1.68 24.38 9.12
C PRO A 10 -1.04 24.69 7.77
N ASP A 11 -0.77 25.97 7.48
CA ASP A 11 -0.12 26.42 6.26
C ASP A 11 1.37 26.04 6.23
N ALA A 12 2.01 25.89 7.40
CA ALA A 12 3.38 25.41 7.50
C ALA A 12 3.47 23.91 7.18
N LEU A 13 2.52 23.11 7.68
CA LEU A 13 2.44 21.69 7.39
C LEU A 13 2.15 21.43 5.90
N ASP A 14 1.27 22.22 5.29
CA ASP A 14 0.97 22.09 3.86
C ASP A 14 2.18 22.47 3.00
N ARG A 15 2.96 23.49 3.38
CA ARG A 15 4.21 23.86 2.71
C ARG A 15 5.27 22.77 2.84
N GLU A 16 5.43 22.18 4.00
CA GLU A 16 6.39 21.09 4.23
C GLU A 16 5.99 19.83 3.46
N ALA A 17 4.71 19.49 3.44
CA ALA A 17 4.18 18.40 2.64
C ALA A 17 4.38 18.62 1.13
N ALA A 18 4.21 19.86 0.65
CA ALA A 18 4.46 20.21 -0.75
C ALA A 18 5.95 20.07 -1.13
N LEU A 19 6.87 20.52 -0.26
CA LEU A 19 8.32 20.39 -0.47
C LEU A 19 8.77 18.92 -0.48
N LEU A 20 8.24 18.11 0.43
CA LEU A 20 8.51 16.65 0.45
C LEU A 20 8.00 15.98 -0.81
N TYR A 21 6.84 16.42 -1.31
CA TYR A 21 6.29 15.88 -2.56
C TYR A 21 7.13 16.26 -3.78
N GLU A 22 7.56 17.52 -3.90
CA GLU A 22 8.43 17.94 -4.99
C GLU A 22 9.78 17.22 -4.98
N ARG A 23 10.32 16.96 -3.79
CA ARG A 23 11.54 16.18 -3.63
C ARG A 23 11.32 14.73 -4.07
N ALA A 24 10.28 14.08 -3.61
CA ALA A 24 9.94 12.72 -4.03
C ALA A 24 9.65 12.63 -5.54
N ALA A 25 9.01 13.64 -6.13
CA ALA A 25 8.75 13.70 -7.57
C ALA A 25 10.04 13.86 -8.40
N ARG A 26 11.03 14.59 -7.89
CA ARG A 26 12.36 14.72 -8.52
C ARG A 26 13.19 13.43 -8.41
N GLU A 27 13.12 12.76 -7.27
CA GLU A 27 13.80 11.47 -7.04
C GLU A 27 13.14 10.33 -7.82
N ALA A 28 11.82 10.42 -8.10
CA ALA A 28 11.06 9.48 -8.91
C ALA A 28 11.10 9.80 -10.42
N ALA A 29 11.86 10.82 -10.86
CA ALA A 29 12.08 11.03 -12.29
C ALA A 29 12.64 9.72 -12.90
N PRO A 30 11.99 9.15 -13.93
CA PRO A 30 12.42 7.87 -14.47
C PRO A 30 13.87 8.01 -14.95
N ALA A 31 14.73 7.14 -14.44
CA ALA A 31 16.03 6.92 -15.05
C ALA A 31 15.82 6.69 -16.55
N PRO A 32 16.69 7.23 -17.44
CA PRO A 32 16.56 7.03 -18.86
C PRO A 32 16.35 5.54 -19.10
N ALA A 33 15.28 5.20 -19.82
CA ALA A 33 14.93 3.82 -20.11
C ALA A 33 16.19 3.11 -20.65
N PRO A 34 16.56 1.93 -20.12
CA PRO A 34 17.67 1.18 -20.68
C PRO A 34 17.37 0.98 -22.17
N ALA A 35 18.39 1.18 -23.01
CA ALA A 35 18.29 0.98 -24.43
C ALA A 35 17.58 -0.36 -24.69
N PRO A 36 16.61 -0.43 -25.63
CA PRO A 36 15.90 -1.66 -25.89
C PRO A 36 16.93 -2.76 -26.17
N ALA A 37 16.84 -3.85 -25.41
CA ALA A 37 17.69 -5.01 -25.63
C ALA A 37 17.56 -5.41 -27.11
N PRO A 38 18.66 -5.77 -27.79
CA PRO A 38 18.61 -6.18 -29.18
C PRO A 38 17.55 -7.27 -29.33
N ALA A 39 16.66 -7.09 -30.30
CA ALA A 39 15.60 -8.05 -30.56
C ALA A 39 16.23 -9.46 -30.69
N PRO A 40 15.73 -10.47 -30.00
CA PRO A 40 16.26 -11.83 -30.09
C PRO A 40 16.27 -12.26 -31.56
N ALA A 41 17.40 -12.83 -31.99
CA ALA A 41 17.54 -13.30 -33.34
C ALA A 41 16.33 -14.17 -33.76
N PRO A 42 15.80 -14.05 -34.98
CA PRO A 42 14.54 -14.69 -35.39
C PRO A 42 14.54 -16.23 -35.28
N GLU A 43 15.63 -16.86 -34.93
CA GLU A 43 15.75 -18.30 -34.70
C GLU A 43 15.64 -18.72 -33.21
N ALA A 44 15.76 -17.79 -32.28
CA ALA A 44 15.73 -18.11 -30.83
C ALA A 44 14.38 -18.72 -30.37
N TRP A 45 13.28 -18.32 -30.99
CA TRP A 45 11.94 -18.88 -30.67
C TRP A 45 11.75 -20.33 -31.15
N ARG A 46 12.46 -20.77 -32.25
CA ARG A 46 12.41 -22.14 -32.73
C ARG A 46 13.03 -23.12 -31.73
N GLY A 47 14.06 -22.69 -31.00
CA GLY A 47 14.64 -23.49 -29.93
C GLY A 47 13.68 -23.69 -28.75
N LEU A 48 12.81 -22.74 -28.47
CA LEU A 48 11.78 -22.84 -27.42
C LEU A 48 10.67 -23.85 -27.80
N LEU A 49 10.36 -24.01 -29.09
CA LEU A 49 9.35 -24.97 -29.56
C LEU A 49 9.85 -26.42 -29.54
N SER A 50 11.16 -26.64 -29.43
CA SER A 50 11.75 -28.00 -29.34
C SER A 50 11.84 -28.53 -27.91
N VAL A 51 11.53 -27.66 -26.89
CA VAL A 51 11.53 -28.06 -25.49
C VAL A 51 10.16 -28.63 -25.12
N PRO A 52 10.07 -29.87 -24.60
CA PRO A 52 8.80 -30.42 -24.12
C PRO A 52 8.15 -29.50 -23.10
N VAL A 53 6.83 -29.33 -23.19
CA VAL A 53 6.04 -28.46 -22.29
C VAL A 53 6.29 -28.79 -20.83
N ASP A 54 6.39 -30.09 -20.49
CA ASP A 54 6.67 -30.54 -19.13
C ASP A 54 8.00 -30.00 -18.59
N ARG A 55 9.01 -29.87 -19.44
CA ARG A 55 10.32 -29.32 -19.06
C ARG A 55 10.27 -27.81 -18.85
N LEU A 56 9.48 -27.09 -19.68
CA LEU A 56 9.25 -25.67 -19.50
C LEU A 56 8.46 -25.39 -18.20
N VAL A 57 7.47 -26.23 -17.91
CA VAL A 57 6.70 -26.15 -16.66
C VAL A 57 7.59 -26.44 -15.46
N ALA A 58 8.42 -27.49 -15.51
CA ALA A 58 9.36 -27.80 -14.43
C ALA A 58 10.35 -26.65 -14.19
N GLN A 59 10.94 -26.09 -15.25
CA GLN A 59 11.84 -24.93 -15.14
C GLN A 59 11.15 -23.69 -14.58
N ALA A 60 9.89 -23.45 -14.98
CA ALA A 60 9.11 -22.34 -14.46
C ALA A 60 8.76 -22.54 -12.97
N LEU A 61 8.47 -23.77 -12.55
CA LEU A 61 8.21 -24.10 -11.14
C LEU A 61 9.47 -23.98 -10.29
N ASP A 62 10.62 -24.41 -10.80
CA ASP A 62 11.92 -24.28 -10.11
C ASP A 62 12.38 -22.81 -10.02
N ALA A 63 12.01 -21.99 -10.99
CA ALA A 63 12.30 -20.55 -11.00
C ALA A 63 11.35 -19.73 -10.13
N LEU A 64 10.23 -20.32 -9.67
CA LEU A 64 9.32 -19.64 -8.74
C LEU A 64 10.03 -19.43 -7.39
N PRO A 65 10.03 -18.21 -6.86
CA PRO A 65 10.52 -18.00 -5.51
C PRO A 65 9.73 -18.87 -4.54
N PRO A 66 10.36 -19.37 -3.45
CA PRO A 66 9.67 -20.17 -2.45
C PRO A 66 8.40 -19.45 -2.01
N ALA A 67 7.30 -20.19 -1.91
CA ALA A 67 6.01 -19.64 -1.53
C ALA A 67 6.18 -18.74 -0.29
N PRO A 68 5.66 -17.51 -0.31
CA PRO A 68 5.78 -16.64 0.84
C PRO A 68 5.24 -17.35 2.08
N PRO A 69 5.90 -17.21 3.24
CA PRO A 69 5.46 -17.87 4.46
C PRO A 69 3.98 -17.59 4.70
N ALA A 70 3.23 -18.64 5.04
CA ALA A 70 1.78 -18.58 5.21
C ALA A 70 1.39 -17.35 6.04
N GLU A 71 0.66 -16.44 5.44
CA GLU A 71 0.23 -15.21 6.10
C GLU A 71 -0.65 -15.56 7.30
N ARG A 72 -0.28 -15.06 8.46
CA ARG A 72 -1.13 -15.23 9.64
C ARG A 72 -2.48 -14.55 9.40
N PRO A 73 -3.58 -15.22 9.72
CA PRO A 73 -4.90 -14.63 9.59
C PRO A 73 -4.98 -13.33 10.42
N LEU A 74 -5.75 -12.37 9.94
CA LEU A 74 -6.05 -11.17 10.73
C LEU A 74 -6.77 -11.59 12.01
N PRO A 75 -6.61 -10.83 13.10
CA PRO A 75 -7.44 -11.04 14.29
C PRO A 75 -8.89 -10.87 13.88
N GLY A 76 -9.74 -11.86 14.17
CA GLY A 76 -11.16 -11.83 13.82
C GLY A 76 -11.87 -10.56 14.34
N ARG A 77 -13.18 -10.47 14.21
CA ARG A 77 -14.00 -9.29 14.59
C ARG A 77 -13.75 -8.80 16.02
N ILE A 78 -13.43 -9.70 16.95
CA ILE A 78 -13.02 -9.32 18.32
C ILE A 78 -11.72 -8.53 18.28
N GLY A 79 -10.75 -8.94 17.47
CA GLY A 79 -9.50 -8.21 17.26
C GLY A 79 -9.69 -6.81 16.65
N ALA A 80 -10.70 -6.63 15.80
CA ALA A 80 -11.05 -5.33 15.24
C ALA A 80 -11.52 -4.33 16.31
N LEU A 81 -12.14 -4.82 17.37
CA LEU A 81 -12.65 -4.02 18.49
C LEU A 81 -11.58 -3.71 19.54
N LEU A 82 -10.50 -4.49 19.61
CA LEU A 82 -9.42 -4.27 20.56
C LEU A 82 -8.64 -3.00 20.22
N PRO A 83 -8.12 -2.27 21.23
CA PRO A 83 -7.19 -1.17 20.99
C PRO A 83 -5.97 -1.64 20.22
N ASP A 84 -5.61 -0.91 19.17
CA ASP A 84 -4.50 -1.30 18.26
C ASP A 84 -3.16 -1.48 18.98
N ARG A 85 -2.94 -0.81 20.12
CA ARG A 85 -1.75 -0.97 20.96
C ARG A 85 -1.57 -2.40 21.49
N LEU A 86 -2.65 -3.15 21.67
CA LEU A 86 -2.61 -4.54 22.11
C LEU A 86 -2.07 -5.49 21.04
N HIS A 87 -1.94 -5.04 19.82
CA HIS A 87 -1.35 -5.82 18.72
C HIS A 87 0.15 -5.56 18.53
N ALA A 88 0.77 -4.65 19.32
CA ALA A 88 2.15 -4.22 19.13
C ALA A 88 3.18 -5.36 19.18
N TRP A 89 2.92 -6.41 19.98
CA TRP A 89 3.77 -7.61 20.07
C TRP A 89 3.90 -8.37 18.75
N ARG A 90 2.98 -8.18 17.82
CA ARG A 90 3.00 -8.83 16.50
C ARG A 90 4.10 -8.30 15.58
N ARG A 91 4.70 -7.16 15.90
CA ARG A 91 5.78 -6.54 15.10
C ARG A 91 7.15 -7.12 15.35
N VAL A 92 7.34 -7.75 16.51
CA VAL A 92 8.68 -8.22 16.95
C VAL A 92 9.21 -9.26 15.96
N GLY A 93 10.43 -9.02 15.45
CA GLY A 93 11.14 -9.95 14.57
C GLY A 93 10.60 -10.06 13.13
N ARG A 94 9.75 -9.13 12.67
CA ARG A 94 9.26 -9.14 11.30
C ARG A 94 10.14 -8.29 10.37
N PRO A 95 10.48 -8.82 9.18
CA PRO A 95 11.12 -8.02 8.15
C PRO A 95 10.17 -6.91 7.69
N ASP A 96 10.73 -5.81 7.21
CA ASP A 96 9.94 -4.77 6.58
C ASP A 96 9.34 -5.26 5.25
N LEU A 97 8.19 -4.72 4.89
CA LEU A 97 7.46 -5.12 3.70
C LEU A 97 7.57 -4.04 2.62
N LEU A 98 7.38 -4.46 1.37
CA LEU A 98 7.16 -3.52 0.28
C LEU A 98 5.82 -2.77 0.47
N PRO A 99 5.70 -1.53 -0.01
CA PRO A 99 4.46 -0.75 0.05
C PRO A 99 3.26 -1.48 -0.58
N SER A 100 3.45 -2.21 -1.69
CA SER A 100 2.39 -3.01 -2.32
C SER A 100 1.87 -4.12 -1.39
N ALA A 101 2.75 -4.81 -0.68
CA ALA A 101 2.37 -5.83 0.29
C ALA A 101 1.64 -5.21 1.49
N HIS A 102 2.12 -4.06 2.00
CA HIS A 102 1.44 -3.31 3.06
C HIS A 102 0.02 -2.88 2.65
N LEU A 103 -0.15 -2.39 1.42
CA LEU A 103 -1.45 -2.05 0.85
C LEU A 103 -2.37 -3.27 0.75
N GLY A 104 -1.82 -4.44 0.40
CA GLY A 104 -2.56 -5.71 0.40
C GLY A 104 -3.11 -6.06 1.79
N HIS A 105 -2.32 -5.87 2.84
CA HIS A 105 -2.79 -6.06 4.22
C HIS A 105 -3.83 -5.01 4.62
N ALA A 106 -3.67 -3.74 4.24
CA ALA A 106 -4.68 -2.70 4.46
C ALA A 106 -6.00 -3.04 3.75
N ARG A 107 -5.93 -3.55 2.52
CA ARG A 107 -7.11 -4.03 1.78
C ARG A 107 -7.83 -5.17 2.54
N ARG A 108 -7.08 -6.14 3.05
CA ARG A 108 -7.65 -7.23 3.86
C ARG A 108 -8.36 -6.70 5.11
N VAL A 109 -7.78 -5.70 5.79
CA VAL A 109 -8.43 -5.03 6.93
C VAL A 109 -9.78 -4.45 6.52
N LEU A 110 -9.90 -3.79 5.36
CA LEU A 110 -11.18 -3.25 4.88
C LEU A 110 -12.19 -4.37 4.55
N VAL A 111 -11.72 -5.48 3.97
CA VAL A 111 -12.59 -6.63 3.65
C VAL A 111 -13.10 -7.32 4.91
N GLU A 112 -12.22 -7.63 5.86
CA GLU A 112 -12.55 -8.44 7.03
C GLU A 112 -13.22 -7.64 8.15
N TRP A 113 -12.79 -6.39 8.38
CA TRP A 113 -13.30 -5.54 9.47
C TRP A 113 -14.32 -4.52 9.01
N GLY A 114 -14.45 -4.32 7.71
CA GLY A 114 -15.38 -3.39 7.08
C GLY A 114 -14.77 -2.00 6.85
N TRP A 115 -15.37 -1.32 5.86
CA TRP A 115 -15.05 0.08 5.54
C TRP A 115 -16.03 1.03 6.22
N GLN A 116 -15.55 2.25 6.54
CA GLN A 116 -16.37 3.33 7.09
C GLN A 116 -15.90 4.69 6.58
N ASN A 117 -16.78 5.67 6.57
CA ASN A 117 -16.53 7.05 6.14
C ASN A 117 -16.89 8.12 7.19
N THR A 118 -17.06 7.73 8.44
CA THR A 118 -17.38 8.66 9.54
C THR A 118 -16.33 9.76 9.64
N PRO A 119 -16.72 11.04 9.68
CA PRO A 119 -15.78 12.15 9.77
C PRO A 119 -14.84 12.03 10.97
N TYR A 120 -13.56 12.33 10.74
CA TYR A 120 -12.50 12.40 11.77
C TYR A 120 -12.26 11.13 12.58
N LYS A 121 -12.79 9.98 12.15
CA LYS A 121 -12.59 8.69 12.82
C LYS A 121 -11.84 7.74 11.90
N LEU A 122 -10.72 7.18 12.40
CA LEU A 122 -9.98 6.12 11.72
C LEU A 122 -10.66 4.76 11.88
N ARG A 123 -11.49 4.61 12.92
CA ARG A 123 -12.23 3.42 13.29
C ARG A 123 -13.59 3.81 13.86
N ASP A 124 -14.63 3.10 13.50
CA ASP A 124 -15.96 3.23 14.12
C ASP A 124 -16.11 2.33 15.36
N ALA A 125 -17.27 2.37 15.99
CA ALA A 125 -17.58 1.56 17.17
C ALA A 125 -17.67 0.04 16.87
N ARG A 126 -17.88 -0.34 15.61
CA ARG A 126 -17.95 -1.73 15.15
C ARG A 126 -16.60 -2.29 14.70
N GLY A 127 -15.55 -1.48 14.71
CA GLY A 127 -14.20 -1.84 14.28
C GLY A 127 -13.91 -1.56 12.81
N ALA A 128 -14.89 -1.11 12.02
CA ALA A 128 -14.67 -0.77 10.62
C ALA A 128 -13.72 0.42 10.48
N ARG A 129 -12.96 0.47 9.40
CA ARG A 129 -11.86 1.42 9.18
C ARG A 129 -12.08 2.27 7.93
N CYS A 130 -11.63 3.53 7.96
CA CYS A 130 -11.38 4.27 6.73
C CYS A 130 -10.07 3.81 6.09
N VAL A 131 -9.76 4.25 4.86
CA VAL A 131 -8.51 3.88 4.16
C VAL A 131 -7.27 4.17 5.01
N CYS A 132 -7.15 5.36 5.60
CA CYS A 132 -6.02 5.68 6.50
C CYS A 132 -6.02 4.80 7.75
N GLY A 133 -7.19 4.50 8.31
CA GLY A 133 -7.34 3.61 9.46
C GLY A 133 -6.91 2.17 9.14
N ALA A 134 -7.12 1.71 7.92
CA ALA A 134 -6.69 0.39 7.45
C ALA A 134 -5.16 0.31 7.30
N LEU A 135 -4.51 1.34 6.73
CA LEU A 135 -3.04 1.43 6.68
C LEU A 135 -2.43 1.39 8.09
N LEU A 136 -2.97 2.21 9.00
CA LEU A 136 -2.50 2.24 10.38
C LEU A 136 -2.73 0.90 11.10
N ALA A 137 -3.86 0.23 10.87
CA ALA A 137 -4.14 -1.08 11.43
C ALA A 137 -3.15 -2.13 10.91
N ALA A 138 -2.88 -2.17 9.59
CA ALA A 138 -1.89 -3.05 9.00
C ALA A 138 -0.51 -2.84 9.64
N HIS A 139 -0.06 -1.59 9.78
CA HIS A 139 1.19 -1.25 10.48
C HIS A 139 1.19 -1.77 11.93
N ARG A 140 0.13 -1.53 12.70
CA ARG A 140 0.04 -1.97 14.11
C ARG A 140 -0.03 -3.47 14.29
N LEU A 141 -0.55 -4.17 13.29
CA LEU A 141 -0.55 -5.64 13.23
C LEU A 141 0.82 -6.23 12.84
N GLY A 142 1.82 -5.37 12.58
CA GLY A 142 3.18 -5.78 12.24
C GLY A 142 3.37 -6.05 10.74
N HIS A 143 2.53 -5.52 9.89
CA HIS A 143 2.65 -5.60 8.46
C HIS A 143 3.30 -4.32 7.90
N GLY A 144 4.60 -4.20 8.07
CA GLY A 144 5.42 -3.07 7.61
C GLY A 144 5.74 -2.02 8.67
N SER A 145 6.81 -1.27 8.43
CA SER A 145 7.29 -0.17 9.27
C SER A 145 6.42 1.09 9.13
N ALA A 146 6.68 2.11 9.92
CA ALA A 146 6.08 3.41 9.74
C ALA A 146 6.49 4.05 8.40
N ALA A 147 7.73 3.82 7.96
CA ALA A 147 8.22 4.28 6.66
C ALA A 147 7.44 3.63 5.52
N THR A 148 7.28 2.30 5.56
CA THR A 148 6.48 1.55 4.58
C THR A 148 5.03 2.02 4.54
N MET A 149 4.42 2.26 5.70
CA MET A 149 3.05 2.79 5.79
C MET A 149 2.94 4.18 5.13
N ASN A 150 3.91 5.06 5.38
CA ASN A 150 3.93 6.40 4.79
C ASN A 150 4.13 6.34 3.27
N GLU A 151 5.03 5.47 2.79
CA GLU A 151 5.24 5.26 1.37
C GLU A 151 3.97 4.68 0.70
N ALA A 152 3.30 3.73 1.33
CA ALA A 152 2.00 3.23 0.87
C ALA A 152 0.95 4.33 0.77
N GLY A 153 0.91 5.25 1.75
CA GLY A 153 0.08 6.44 1.70
C GLY A 153 0.41 7.36 0.52
N ALA A 154 1.70 7.57 0.23
CA ALA A 154 2.13 8.35 -0.92
C ALA A 154 1.69 7.72 -2.26
N TRP A 155 1.74 6.38 -2.38
CA TRP A 155 1.23 5.66 -3.54
C TRP A 155 -0.28 5.84 -3.72
N ILE A 156 -1.07 5.82 -2.64
CA ILE A 156 -2.51 6.14 -2.70
C ILE A 156 -2.72 7.57 -3.19
N MET A 157 -1.95 8.52 -2.68
CA MET A 157 -2.04 9.92 -3.14
C MET A 157 -1.71 10.06 -4.63
N THR A 158 -0.71 9.33 -5.12
CA THR A 158 -0.35 9.30 -6.55
C THR A 158 -1.51 8.74 -7.38
N GLU A 159 -2.13 7.65 -6.94
CA GLU A 159 -3.30 7.07 -7.61
C GLU A 159 -4.50 8.02 -7.60
N LEU A 160 -4.77 8.69 -6.48
CA LEU A 160 -5.84 9.67 -6.37
C LEU A 160 -5.65 10.85 -7.34
N ARG A 161 -4.41 11.35 -7.43
CA ARG A 161 -4.07 12.44 -8.37
C ARG A 161 -4.25 12.02 -9.82
N SER A 162 -3.88 10.80 -10.19
CA SER A 162 -4.11 10.30 -11.55
C SER A 162 -5.60 10.19 -11.91
N ARG A 163 -6.48 10.14 -10.90
CA ARG A 163 -7.93 10.18 -11.04
C ARG A 163 -8.52 11.60 -10.94
N GLY A 164 -7.68 12.63 -10.91
CA GLY A 164 -8.11 14.04 -10.80
C GLY A 164 -8.45 14.50 -9.38
N TRP A 165 -8.15 13.70 -8.35
CA TRP A 165 -8.35 14.13 -6.97
C TRP A 165 -7.08 14.73 -6.38
N HIS A 166 -7.09 16.03 -6.07
CA HIS A 166 -5.93 16.76 -5.54
C HIS A 166 -5.93 16.91 -4.02
N GLY A 167 -6.99 16.50 -3.34
CA GLY A 167 -7.09 16.53 -1.89
C GLY A 167 -6.44 15.32 -1.21
N LEU A 168 -6.49 15.28 0.12
CA LEU A 168 -5.96 14.20 0.94
C LEU A 168 -6.85 12.95 0.90
N ILE A 169 -6.31 11.81 1.36
CA ILE A 169 -7.02 10.52 1.43
C ILE A 169 -8.26 10.63 2.33
N GLY A 170 -8.16 11.32 3.47
CA GLY A 170 -9.28 11.48 4.41
C GLY A 170 -10.49 12.18 3.80
N PRO A 171 -10.36 13.37 3.21
CA PRO A 171 -11.43 14.04 2.46
C PRO A 171 -11.96 13.18 1.33
N TRP A 172 -11.12 12.46 0.56
CA TRP A 172 -11.56 11.55 -0.48
C TRP A 172 -12.48 10.45 0.08
N ASN A 173 -12.05 9.83 1.19
CA ASN A 173 -12.81 8.74 1.83
C ASN A 173 -14.20 9.20 2.34
N ARG A 174 -14.34 10.49 2.66
CA ARG A 174 -15.58 11.09 3.17
C ARG A 174 -16.43 11.78 2.10
N ALA A 175 -15.94 11.84 0.86
CA ALA A 175 -16.68 12.49 -0.20
C ALA A 175 -18.08 11.85 -0.37
N PRO A 176 -19.14 12.63 -0.62
CA PRO A 176 -20.48 12.11 -0.80
C PRO A 176 -20.52 11.02 -1.87
N GLY A 177 -21.29 9.97 -1.64
CA GLY A 177 -21.46 8.85 -2.57
C GLY A 177 -20.32 7.82 -2.56
N ARG A 178 -19.24 7.99 -1.77
CA ARG A 178 -18.20 6.99 -1.65
C ARG A 178 -18.71 5.72 -0.99
N THR A 179 -18.27 4.59 -1.52
CA THR A 179 -18.65 3.25 -1.10
C THR A 179 -17.44 2.44 -0.65
N ALA A 180 -17.68 1.29 -0.03
CA ALA A 180 -16.63 0.32 0.28
C ALA A 180 -15.94 -0.18 -0.99
N GLU A 181 -16.68 -0.35 -2.07
CA GLU A 181 -16.18 -0.79 -3.37
C GLU A 181 -15.19 0.23 -3.96
N ASP A 182 -15.51 1.54 -3.87
CA ASP A 182 -14.59 2.60 -4.27
C ASP A 182 -13.27 2.53 -3.50
N ALA A 183 -13.33 2.29 -2.19
CA ALA A 183 -12.14 2.20 -1.34
C ALA A 183 -11.29 0.96 -1.69
N LEU A 184 -11.92 -0.18 -1.92
CA LEU A 184 -11.24 -1.39 -2.36
C LEU A 184 -10.65 -1.23 -3.76
N GLY A 185 -11.39 -0.66 -4.70
CA GLY A 185 -10.93 -0.38 -6.07
C GLY A 185 -9.75 0.62 -6.11
N LEU A 186 -9.72 1.60 -5.19
CA LEU A 186 -8.58 2.49 -5.00
C LEU A 186 -7.33 1.70 -4.56
N LEU A 187 -7.47 0.86 -3.52
CA LEU A 187 -6.35 0.06 -3.02
C LEU A 187 -5.87 -0.94 -4.08
N ASP A 188 -6.76 -1.61 -4.80
CA ASP A 188 -6.39 -2.56 -5.86
C ASP A 188 -5.59 -1.90 -7.00
N ALA A 189 -5.99 -0.72 -7.42
CA ALA A 189 -5.24 0.04 -8.44
C ALA A 189 -3.88 0.51 -7.90
N THR A 190 -3.84 0.97 -6.64
CA THR A 190 -2.60 1.40 -6.00
C THR A 190 -1.61 0.25 -5.83
N ILE A 191 -2.08 -0.93 -5.40
CA ILE A 191 -1.27 -2.15 -5.28
C ILE A 191 -0.62 -2.49 -6.61
N ARG A 192 -1.42 -2.55 -7.69
CA ARG A 192 -0.89 -2.84 -9.03
C ARG A 192 0.17 -1.83 -9.46
N ARG A 193 -0.08 -0.53 -9.25
CA ARG A 193 0.86 0.53 -9.60
C ARG A 193 2.17 0.42 -8.82
N ALA A 194 2.11 0.22 -7.51
CA ALA A 194 3.28 0.07 -6.66
C ALA A 194 4.07 -1.19 -7.01
N ALA A 195 3.40 -2.32 -7.24
CA ALA A 195 4.03 -3.57 -7.63
C ALA A 195 4.75 -3.47 -8.99
N LEU A 196 4.14 -2.81 -9.99
CA LEU A 196 4.78 -2.55 -11.30
C LEU A 196 6.03 -1.67 -11.18
N ALA A 197 6.10 -0.81 -10.16
CA ALA A 197 7.27 0.00 -9.85
C ALA A 197 8.30 -0.73 -8.95
N GLY A 198 8.10 -2.01 -8.63
CA GLY A 198 8.96 -2.80 -7.76
C GLY A 198 8.88 -2.40 -6.28
N ARG A 199 7.77 -1.80 -5.88
CA ARG A 199 7.55 -1.28 -4.52
C ARG A 199 6.43 -2.00 -3.79
#